data_9559829f635d8d1a35804d0a31c854e5
#
_entry.id   9559829f635d8d1a35804d0a31c854e5
#
_cell.length_a   1.000
_cell.length_b   1.000
_cell.length_c   1.000
_cell.angle_alpha   90.00
_cell.angle_beta   90.00
_cell.angle_gamma   90.00
#
_symmetry.space_group_name_H-M   'P 1'
#
loop_
_entity.id
_entity.type
_entity.pdbx_description
1 polymer ?
#
loop_
_entity_poly.entity_id
_entity_poly.type
_entity_poly.pdbx_seq_one_letter_code
_entity_poly.pdbx_strand_id
1 'polypeptide(L)'
;MRRYLRLCLICSLLLVGLAYLPSPVAAAPASSAQQFDQALRASRDGSFTEALELWNAVIERSPQDGAAWSNRGNVRLALGDPEGAIADQSKAIQLAPEVADAHLNRGTAEEYLGQWQAAAADYQWILQRDPNNAAAHYNLGNVEGSLADWQAARQSFLLAAEVKPGMAMARSSAALAAFQLGELAEAELELRNLIRRYPLFADARAALTALLWEKGKAGEAESNWAAASGLDSRYRDFNWLLEVRRWPPLPVLALQRFLQLDSGGAPAA
;
A
#
# COMPACT_ATOMS: atom_id res chain seq x y z
N MET A 1 50.13 90.21 -1.33
CA MET A 1 51.31 89.78 -0.56
C MET A 1 51.22 88.21 -0.50
N ARG A 2 52.01 87.53 -1.29
CA ARG A 2 53.24 86.77 -0.90
C ARG A 2 52.91 85.80 0.29
N ARG A 3 53.04 84.48 0.24
CA ARG A 3 54.16 83.57 -0.22
C ARG A 3 53.61 82.11 -0.18
N TYR A 4 53.76 81.33 -1.18
CA TYR A 4 54.69 80.17 -1.40
C TYR A 4 54.96 79.29 -0.17
N LEU A 5 54.68 77.95 -0.26
CA LEU A 5 55.70 76.92 -0.43
C LEU A 5 55.05 75.52 -0.41
N ARG A 6 55.19 74.81 -1.52
CA ARG A 6 55.88 73.50 -1.74
C ARG A 6 55.35 72.33 -0.98
N LEU A 7 54.78 71.40 -1.75
CA LEU A 7 55.32 70.04 -2.15
C LEU A 7 55.59 69.08 -1.01
N CYS A 8 54.84 67.98 -1.03
CA CYS A 8 55.44 66.63 -1.09
C CYS A 8 54.44 65.64 -1.65
N LEU A 9 54.79 65.02 -2.78
CA LEU A 9 54.21 63.82 -3.35
C LEU A 9 54.46 62.64 -2.40
N ILE A 10 53.43 61.89 -2.02
CA ILE A 10 53.56 60.48 -1.74
C ILE A 10 52.41 59.81 -2.48
N CYS A 11 52.73 59.19 -3.61
CA CYS A 11 51.91 58.20 -4.30
C CYS A 11 51.79 56.97 -3.41
N SER A 12 50.66 56.81 -2.75
CA SER A 12 50.32 55.53 -2.19
C SER A 12 49.42 54.77 -3.21
N LEU A 13 50.04 53.89 -3.96
CA LEU A 13 49.37 52.87 -4.77
C LEU A 13 48.58 51.97 -3.82
N LEU A 14 47.30 52.24 -3.65
CA LEU A 14 46.35 51.25 -3.14
C LEU A 14 46.09 50.24 -4.24
N LEU A 15 46.85 49.14 -4.22
CA LEU A 15 46.47 47.89 -4.88
C LEU A 15 45.20 47.36 -4.22
N VAL A 16 44.03 47.67 -4.80
CA VAL A 16 42.80 46.99 -4.50
C VAL A 16 42.95 45.56 -5.10
N GLY A 17 43.44 44.67 -4.26
CA GLY A 17 43.38 43.25 -4.58
C GLY A 17 41.91 42.85 -4.68
N LEU A 18 41.36 42.76 -5.91
CA LEU A 18 40.14 42.03 -6.16
C LEU A 18 40.42 40.58 -5.72
N ALA A 19 39.94 40.22 -4.51
CA ALA A 19 39.80 38.82 -4.12
C ALA A 19 38.85 38.16 -5.11
N TYR A 20 39.42 37.40 -6.01
CA TYR A 20 38.67 36.50 -6.89
C TYR A 20 38.04 35.45 -5.98
N LEU A 21 36.78 35.70 -5.52
CA LEU A 21 36.00 34.65 -4.92
C LEU A 21 35.71 33.64 -6.01
N PRO A 22 36.14 32.39 -5.87
CA PRO A 22 35.82 31.38 -6.85
C PRO A 22 34.25 31.29 -6.89
N SER A 23 33.69 31.50 -8.06
CA SER A 23 32.30 31.23 -8.30
C SER A 23 31.98 29.82 -7.78
N PRO A 24 30.87 29.60 -7.06
CA PRO A 24 30.52 28.25 -6.64
C PRO A 24 30.53 27.37 -7.90
N VAL A 25 31.41 26.40 -7.90
CA VAL A 25 31.44 25.40 -8.97
C VAL A 25 30.06 24.77 -8.96
N ALA A 26 29.27 25.04 -9.98
CA ALA A 26 27.98 24.40 -10.15
C ALA A 26 28.22 22.88 -10.07
N ALA A 27 27.58 22.22 -9.10
CA ALA A 27 27.72 20.79 -8.95
C ALA A 27 27.42 20.15 -10.31
N ALA A 28 28.29 19.24 -10.74
CA ALA A 28 28.07 18.52 -11.97
C ALA A 28 26.66 17.89 -11.93
N PRO A 29 25.90 17.92 -13.04
CA PRO A 29 24.56 17.36 -13.05
C PRO A 29 24.64 15.88 -12.62
N ALA A 30 23.77 15.49 -11.70
CA ALA A 30 23.72 14.12 -11.19
C ALA A 30 23.62 13.13 -12.35
N SER A 31 24.36 12.01 -12.26
CA SER A 31 24.24 10.94 -13.25
C SER A 31 22.82 10.36 -13.26
N SER A 32 22.42 9.71 -14.35
CA SER A 32 21.12 9.05 -14.46
C SER A 32 20.88 8.06 -13.30
N ALA A 33 21.91 7.31 -12.90
CA ALA A 33 21.85 6.40 -11.77
C ALA A 33 21.64 7.14 -10.45
N GLN A 34 22.32 8.25 -10.21
CA GLN A 34 22.12 9.07 -9.00
C GLN A 34 20.72 9.65 -8.90
N GLN A 35 20.14 10.08 -10.02
CA GLN A 35 18.78 10.61 -10.05
C GLN A 35 17.75 9.51 -9.80
N PHE A 36 17.93 8.33 -10.41
CA PHE A 36 17.12 7.16 -10.15
C PHE A 36 17.13 6.80 -8.65
N ASP A 37 18.31 6.74 -8.04
CA ASP A 37 18.47 6.44 -6.61
C ASP A 37 17.83 7.51 -5.71
N GLN A 38 17.88 8.79 -6.10
CA GLN A 38 17.19 9.85 -5.36
C GLN A 38 15.67 9.70 -5.42
N ALA A 39 15.12 9.45 -6.62
CA ALA A 39 13.70 9.21 -6.80
C ALA A 39 13.22 7.99 -6.00
N LEU A 40 14.01 6.91 -6.01
CA LEU A 40 13.70 5.70 -5.26
C LEU A 40 13.72 5.93 -3.73
N ARG A 41 14.68 6.70 -3.22
CA ARG A 41 14.73 7.09 -1.80
C ARG A 41 13.51 7.94 -1.42
N ALA A 42 13.20 8.98 -2.18
CA ALA A 42 12.04 9.84 -1.93
C ALA A 42 10.73 9.01 -1.91
N SER A 43 10.61 8.05 -2.83
CA SER A 43 9.45 7.13 -2.87
C SER A 43 9.35 6.26 -1.60
N ARG A 44 10.48 5.72 -1.12
CA ARG A 44 10.55 4.88 0.09
C ARG A 44 10.30 5.67 1.37
N ASP A 45 10.74 6.92 1.41
CA ASP A 45 10.58 7.81 2.55
C ASP A 45 9.16 8.42 2.63
N GLY A 46 8.30 8.12 1.64
CA GLY A 46 6.93 8.63 1.57
C GLY A 46 6.83 10.10 1.10
N SER A 47 7.92 10.69 0.62
CA SER A 47 7.96 12.04 0.04
C SER A 47 7.42 12.02 -1.39
N PHE A 48 6.15 11.61 -1.56
CA PHE A 48 5.59 11.26 -2.87
C PHE A 48 5.55 12.42 -3.86
N THR A 49 5.33 13.66 -3.42
CA THR A 49 5.36 14.83 -4.31
C THR A 49 6.75 15.06 -4.89
N GLU A 50 7.80 15.01 -4.04
CA GLU A 50 9.20 15.09 -4.48
C GLU A 50 9.57 13.91 -5.37
N ALA A 51 9.15 12.70 -5.00
CA ALA A 51 9.39 11.49 -5.79
C ALA A 51 8.78 11.62 -7.21
N LEU A 52 7.59 12.19 -7.35
CA LEU A 52 6.93 12.40 -8.64
C LEU A 52 7.76 13.31 -9.54
N GLU A 53 8.28 14.42 -9.01
CA GLU A 53 9.13 15.35 -9.75
C GLU A 53 10.45 14.68 -10.19
N LEU A 54 11.06 13.93 -9.28
CA LEU A 54 12.30 13.22 -9.57
C LEU A 54 12.09 12.12 -10.64
N TRP A 55 10.99 11.36 -10.56
CA TRP A 55 10.67 10.36 -11.57
C TRP A 55 10.35 10.99 -12.93
N ASN A 56 9.71 12.15 -12.98
CA ASN A 56 9.52 12.91 -14.22
C ASN A 56 10.86 13.22 -14.87
N ALA A 57 11.82 13.73 -14.11
CA ALA A 57 13.15 14.06 -14.62
C ALA A 57 13.93 12.80 -15.09
N VAL A 58 13.78 11.67 -14.39
CA VAL A 58 14.37 10.39 -14.83
C VAL A 58 13.78 9.94 -16.17
N ILE A 59 12.46 9.99 -16.31
CA ILE A 59 11.75 9.56 -17.53
C ILE A 59 12.07 10.48 -18.72
N GLU A 60 12.19 11.80 -18.49
CA GLU A 60 12.63 12.72 -19.56
C GLU A 60 13.98 12.35 -20.14
N ARG A 61 14.92 11.92 -19.29
CA ARG A 61 16.26 11.52 -19.73
C ARG A 61 16.33 10.11 -20.28
N SER A 62 15.50 9.22 -19.75
CA SER A 62 15.50 7.79 -20.06
C SER A 62 14.09 7.28 -20.33
N PRO A 63 13.43 7.71 -21.43
CA PRO A 63 12.02 7.38 -21.72
C PRO A 63 11.78 5.89 -22.01
N GLN A 64 12.84 5.12 -22.23
CA GLN A 64 12.79 3.67 -22.44
C GLN A 64 13.03 2.85 -21.16
N ASP A 65 13.21 3.50 -20.00
CA ASP A 65 13.36 2.81 -18.74
C ASP A 65 11.98 2.42 -18.16
N GLY A 66 11.57 1.18 -18.37
CA GLY A 66 10.31 0.65 -17.86
C GLY A 66 10.20 0.69 -16.34
N ALA A 67 11.32 0.54 -15.62
CA ALA A 67 11.34 0.63 -14.16
C ALA A 67 11.01 2.05 -13.66
N ALA A 68 11.49 3.08 -14.35
CA ALA A 68 11.17 4.46 -14.00
C ALA A 68 9.65 4.74 -14.17
N TRP A 69 9.05 4.27 -15.25
CA TRP A 69 7.61 4.36 -15.48
C TRP A 69 6.83 3.64 -14.38
N SER A 70 7.21 2.39 -14.05
CA SER A 70 6.52 1.62 -13.01
C SER A 70 6.62 2.29 -11.62
N ASN A 71 7.80 2.79 -11.25
CA ASN A 71 7.97 3.49 -9.98
C ASN A 71 7.17 4.80 -9.93
N ARG A 72 7.11 5.57 -11.02
CA ARG A 72 6.24 6.75 -11.09
C ARG A 72 4.76 6.40 -10.95
N GLY A 73 4.32 5.32 -11.60
CA GLY A 73 2.97 4.80 -11.45
C GLY A 73 2.63 4.47 -9.99
N ASN A 74 3.54 3.86 -9.26
CA ASN A 74 3.35 3.58 -7.83
C ASN A 74 3.22 4.87 -7.00
N VAL A 75 4.04 5.88 -7.31
CA VAL A 75 3.95 7.20 -6.66
C VAL A 75 2.64 7.89 -6.99
N ARG A 76 2.17 7.83 -8.23
CA ARG A 76 0.87 8.39 -8.63
C ARG A 76 -0.28 7.73 -7.89
N LEU A 77 -0.27 6.41 -7.77
CA LEU A 77 -1.30 5.70 -7.00
C LEU A 77 -1.30 6.15 -5.52
N ALA A 78 -0.12 6.30 -4.92
CA ALA A 78 0.01 6.79 -3.54
C ALA A 78 -0.49 8.24 -3.36
N LEU A 79 -0.43 9.06 -4.42
CA LEU A 79 -0.98 10.42 -4.47
C LEU A 79 -2.47 10.48 -4.83
N GLY A 80 -3.13 9.33 -5.07
CA GLY A 80 -4.55 9.26 -5.43
C GLY A 80 -4.83 9.52 -6.92
N ASP A 81 -3.86 9.24 -7.80
CA ASP A 81 -3.99 9.29 -9.27
C ASP A 81 -3.92 7.87 -9.86
N PRO A 82 -4.98 7.05 -9.70
CA PRO A 82 -4.99 5.67 -10.21
C PRO A 82 -5.01 5.60 -11.74
N GLU A 83 -5.64 6.54 -12.43
CA GLU A 83 -5.64 6.60 -13.90
C GLU A 83 -4.23 6.86 -14.44
N GLY A 84 -3.51 7.80 -13.84
CA GLY A 84 -2.11 8.06 -14.17
C GLY A 84 -1.21 6.87 -13.83
N ALA A 85 -1.49 6.16 -12.74
CA ALA A 85 -0.79 4.93 -12.39
C ALA A 85 -0.98 3.83 -13.45
N ILE A 86 -2.22 3.58 -13.90
CA ILE A 86 -2.53 2.60 -14.96
C ILE A 86 -1.81 2.96 -16.26
N ALA A 87 -1.78 4.25 -16.64
CA ALA A 87 -1.09 4.69 -17.82
C ALA A 87 0.43 4.42 -17.75
N ASP A 88 1.05 4.74 -16.62
CA ASP A 88 2.46 4.53 -16.39
C ASP A 88 2.83 3.04 -16.32
N GLN A 89 2.05 2.20 -15.63
CA GLN A 89 2.26 0.76 -15.59
C GLN A 89 2.07 0.13 -16.97
N SER A 90 1.08 0.59 -17.76
CA SER A 90 0.89 0.13 -19.12
C SER A 90 2.08 0.47 -20.02
N LYS A 91 2.70 1.64 -19.80
CA LYS A 91 3.95 2.00 -20.49
C LYS A 91 5.12 1.13 -20.05
N ALA A 92 5.23 0.83 -18.75
CA ALA A 92 6.24 -0.08 -18.21
C ALA A 92 6.10 -1.49 -18.84
N ILE A 93 4.88 -2.03 -18.92
CA ILE A 93 4.58 -3.32 -19.57
C ILE A 93 4.95 -3.30 -21.07
N GLN A 94 4.64 -2.21 -21.77
CA GLN A 94 5.03 -2.08 -23.19
C GLN A 94 6.55 -2.14 -23.38
N LEU A 95 7.31 -1.57 -22.46
CA LEU A 95 8.78 -1.51 -22.50
C LEU A 95 9.44 -2.82 -22.01
N ALA A 96 8.81 -3.50 -21.05
CA ALA A 96 9.31 -4.71 -20.42
C ALA A 96 8.15 -5.70 -20.14
N PRO A 97 7.62 -6.39 -21.17
CA PRO A 97 6.38 -7.16 -21.06
C PRO A 97 6.44 -8.36 -20.12
N GLU A 98 7.64 -8.85 -19.77
CA GLU A 98 7.80 -10.00 -18.88
C GLU A 98 7.96 -9.63 -17.41
N VAL A 99 7.88 -8.33 -17.05
CA VAL A 99 8.05 -7.88 -15.66
C VAL A 99 6.72 -7.96 -14.92
N ALA A 100 6.59 -8.94 -14.01
CA ALA A 100 5.38 -9.19 -13.25
C ALA A 100 4.97 -8.02 -12.34
N ASP A 101 5.91 -7.25 -11.82
CA ASP A 101 5.62 -6.13 -10.92
C ASP A 101 4.74 -5.05 -11.57
N ALA A 102 4.95 -4.76 -12.85
CA ALA A 102 4.15 -3.77 -13.56
C ALA A 102 2.69 -4.24 -13.74
N HIS A 103 2.47 -5.53 -14.01
CA HIS A 103 1.14 -6.13 -14.03
C HIS A 103 0.50 -6.11 -12.63
N LEU A 104 1.25 -6.49 -11.58
CA LEU A 104 0.75 -6.48 -10.21
C LEU A 104 0.30 -5.07 -9.79
N ASN A 105 1.11 -4.07 -10.11
CA ASN A 105 0.85 -2.67 -9.75
C ASN A 105 -0.31 -2.09 -10.59
N ARG A 106 -0.44 -2.46 -11.89
CA ARG A 106 -1.58 -2.03 -12.71
C ARG A 106 -2.87 -2.61 -12.18
N GLY A 107 -2.90 -3.92 -11.91
CA GLY A 107 -4.06 -4.56 -11.30
C GLY A 107 -4.47 -3.90 -9.99
N THR A 108 -3.51 -3.51 -9.14
CA THR A 108 -3.80 -2.78 -7.90
C THR A 108 -4.44 -1.41 -8.17
N ALA A 109 -3.98 -0.67 -9.18
CA ALA A 109 -4.58 0.61 -9.57
C ALA A 109 -5.98 0.44 -10.19
N GLU A 110 -6.18 -0.62 -10.97
CA GLU A 110 -7.48 -1.00 -11.53
C GLU A 110 -8.47 -1.39 -10.43
N GLU A 111 -8.03 -2.13 -9.39
CA GLU A 111 -8.84 -2.41 -8.21
C GLU A 111 -9.32 -1.12 -7.52
N TYR A 112 -8.45 -0.11 -7.44
CA TYR A 112 -8.79 1.18 -6.82
C TYR A 112 -9.94 1.88 -7.56
N LEU A 113 -10.04 1.66 -8.88
CA LEU A 113 -11.13 2.18 -9.73
C LEU A 113 -12.32 1.22 -9.85
N GLY A 114 -12.31 0.08 -9.17
CA GLY A 114 -13.36 -0.94 -9.31
C GLY A 114 -13.36 -1.65 -10.66
N GLN A 115 -12.26 -1.61 -11.40
CA GLN A 115 -12.10 -2.28 -12.69
C GLN A 115 -11.70 -3.75 -12.49
N TRP A 116 -12.60 -4.50 -11.82
CA TRP A 116 -12.29 -5.84 -11.29
C TRP A 116 -11.83 -6.84 -12.34
N GLN A 117 -12.44 -6.84 -13.53
CA GLN A 117 -12.10 -7.77 -14.59
C GLN A 117 -10.70 -7.49 -15.19
N ALA A 118 -10.33 -6.22 -15.29
CA ALA A 118 -8.99 -5.83 -15.76
C ALA A 118 -7.94 -6.26 -14.74
N ALA A 119 -8.14 -5.96 -13.47
CA ALA A 119 -7.24 -6.38 -12.39
C ALA A 119 -7.08 -7.90 -12.33
N ALA A 120 -8.19 -8.66 -12.45
CA ALA A 120 -8.14 -10.12 -12.50
C ALA A 120 -7.28 -10.64 -13.67
N ALA A 121 -7.39 -10.00 -14.85
CA ALA A 121 -6.61 -10.39 -16.02
C ALA A 121 -5.10 -10.21 -15.78
N ASP A 122 -4.69 -9.11 -15.14
CA ASP A 122 -3.29 -8.88 -14.80
C ASP A 122 -2.77 -9.90 -13.77
N TYR A 123 -3.53 -10.21 -12.73
CA TYR A 123 -3.12 -11.23 -11.74
C TYR A 123 -3.07 -12.63 -12.35
N GLN A 124 -4.02 -12.98 -13.21
CA GLN A 124 -4.01 -14.25 -13.93
C GLN A 124 -2.83 -14.34 -14.90
N TRP A 125 -2.45 -13.25 -15.56
CA TRP A 125 -1.27 -13.19 -16.40
C TRP A 125 0.01 -13.54 -15.62
N ILE A 126 0.13 -13.01 -14.37
CA ILE A 126 1.23 -13.33 -13.46
C ILE A 126 1.19 -14.82 -13.11
N LEU A 127 0.03 -15.33 -12.68
CA LEU A 127 -0.12 -16.71 -12.20
C LEU A 127 0.09 -17.77 -13.29
N GLN A 128 -0.13 -17.43 -14.57
CA GLN A 128 0.21 -18.31 -15.69
C GLN A 128 1.73 -18.49 -15.85
N ARG A 129 2.55 -17.53 -15.40
CA ARG A 129 4.02 -17.55 -15.50
C ARG A 129 4.71 -17.96 -14.20
N ASP A 130 4.15 -17.51 -13.10
CA ASP A 130 4.60 -17.83 -11.75
C ASP A 130 3.40 -18.29 -10.90
N PRO A 131 3.04 -19.58 -10.95
CA PRO A 131 1.95 -20.13 -10.15
C PRO A 131 2.17 -20.02 -8.63
N ASN A 132 3.40 -19.70 -8.20
CA ASN A 132 3.77 -19.53 -6.80
C ASN A 132 3.82 -18.05 -6.37
N ASN A 133 3.21 -17.14 -7.12
CA ASN A 133 3.14 -15.73 -6.74
C ASN A 133 2.05 -15.51 -5.69
N ALA A 134 2.44 -15.50 -4.41
CA ALA A 134 1.51 -15.32 -3.30
C ALA A 134 0.76 -13.97 -3.33
N ALA A 135 1.40 -12.91 -3.84
CA ALA A 135 0.75 -11.59 -3.94
C ALA A 135 -0.35 -11.60 -5.01
N ALA A 136 -0.08 -12.20 -6.18
CA ALA A 136 -1.06 -12.32 -7.25
C ALA A 136 -2.27 -13.18 -6.82
N HIS A 137 -2.04 -14.31 -6.13
CA HIS A 137 -3.14 -15.09 -5.55
C HIS A 137 -3.96 -14.29 -4.56
N TYR A 138 -3.32 -13.58 -3.64
CA TYR A 138 -4.02 -12.78 -2.64
C TYR A 138 -4.87 -11.66 -3.26
N ASN A 139 -4.30 -10.93 -4.21
CA ASN A 139 -5.00 -9.85 -4.91
C ASN A 139 -6.13 -10.39 -5.81
N LEU A 140 -5.91 -11.53 -6.47
CA LEU A 140 -6.99 -12.19 -7.22
C LEU A 140 -8.15 -12.56 -6.28
N GLY A 141 -7.87 -13.10 -5.09
CA GLY A 141 -8.89 -13.38 -4.09
C GLY A 141 -9.67 -12.13 -3.65
N ASN A 142 -9.01 -10.97 -3.53
CA ASN A 142 -9.68 -9.70 -3.25
C ASN A 142 -10.63 -9.29 -4.38
N VAL A 143 -10.20 -9.46 -5.63
CA VAL A 143 -11.03 -9.16 -6.81
C VAL A 143 -12.24 -10.09 -6.90
N GLU A 144 -12.02 -11.40 -6.72
CA GLU A 144 -13.08 -12.41 -6.74
C GLU A 144 -14.11 -12.14 -5.63
N GLY A 145 -13.66 -11.75 -4.43
CA GLY A 145 -14.54 -11.31 -3.34
C GLY A 145 -15.34 -10.05 -3.69
N SER A 146 -14.71 -9.09 -4.38
CA SER A 146 -15.39 -7.87 -4.85
C SER A 146 -16.44 -8.16 -5.94
N LEU A 147 -16.26 -9.26 -6.68
CA LEU A 147 -17.24 -9.79 -7.63
C LEU A 147 -18.26 -10.73 -6.96
N ALA A 148 -18.22 -10.86 -5.63
CA ALA A 148 -19.05 -11.77 -4.83
C ALA A 148 -18.87 -13.26 -5.13
N ASP A 149 -17.81 -13.66 -5.83
CA ASP A 149 -17.41 -15.06 -6.00
C ASP A 149 -16.56 -15.52 -4.81
N TRP A 150 -17.25 -15.75 -3.68
CA TRP A 150 -16.59 -16.10 -2.42
C TRP A 150 -15.93 -17.48 -2.44
N GLN A 151 -16.41 -18.38 -3.30
CA GLN A 151 -15.80 -19.70 -3.47
C GLN A 151 -14.43 -19.57 -4.15
N ALA A 152 -14.35 -18.82 -5.25
CA ALA A 152 -13.08 -18.53 -5.91
C ALA A 152 -12.14 -17.74 -5.00
N ALA A 153 -12.65 -16.68 -4.35
CA ALA A 153 -11.88 -15.85 -3.43
C ALA A 153 -11.22 -16.70 -2.32
N ARG A 154 -11.99 -17.59 -1.69
CA ARG A 154 -11.45 -18.51 -0.67
C ARG A 154 -10.32 -19.36 -1.22
N GLN A 155 -10.49 -19.94 -2.42
CA GLN A 155 -9.46 -20.75 -3.06
C GLN A 155 -8.17 -19.95 -3.31
N SER A 156 -8.31 -18.76 -3.87
CA SER A 156 -7.18 -17.87 -4.14
C SER A 156 -6.44 -17.46 -2.85
N PHE A 157 -7.17 -17.14 -1.76
CA PHE A 157 -6.55 -16.84 -0.46
C PHE A 157 -5.84 -18.07 0.15
N LEU A 158 -6.39 -19.26 0.00
CA LEU A 158 -5.75 -20.50 0.48
C LEU A 158 -4.45 -20.76 -0.29
N LEU A 159 -4.45 -20.59 -1.61
CA LEU A 159 -3.24 -20.73 -2.43
C LEU A 159 -2.18 -19.70 -2.02
N ALA A 160 -2.56 -18.43 -1.79
CA ALA A 160 -1.64 -17.43 -1.27
C ALA A 160 -1.00 -17.85 0.06
N ALA A 161 -1.80 -18.41 0.96
CA ALA A 161 -1.35 -18.87 2.27
C ALA A 161 -0.51 -20.15 2.21
N GLU A 162 -0.74 -21.01 1.23
CA GLU A 162 0.06 -22.21 0.95
C GLU A 162 1.44 -21.83 0.44
N VAL A 163 1.49 -20.99 -0.58
CA VAL A 163 2.74 -20.48 -1.17
C VAL A 163 3.56 -19.69 -0.15
N LYS A 164 2.90 -18.90 0.70
CA LYS A 164 3.55 -18.10 1.75
C LYS A 164 2.96 -18.39 3.12
N PRO A 165 3.40 -19.45 3.81
CA PRO A 165 2.79 -19.91 5.07
C PRO A 165 2.75 -18.88 6.21
N GLY A 166 3.59 -17.84 6.16
CA GLY A 166 3.58 -16.71 7.09
C GLY A 166 2.56 -15.61 6.78
N MET A 167 1.82 -15.72 5.68
CA MET A 167 0.84 -14.71 5.26
C MET A 167 -0.48 -14.87 6.05
N ALA A 168 -0.46 -14.44 7.33
CA ALA A 168 -1.61 -14.54 8.22
C ALA A 168 -2.87 -13.85 7.65
N MET A 169 -2.69 -12.77 6.91
CA MET A 169 -3.77 -12.04 6.27
C MET A 169 -4.53 -12.90 5.24
N ALA A 170 -3.83 -13.68 4.42
CA ALA A 170 -4.45 -14.57 3.45
C ALA A 170 -5.30 -15.67 4.13
N ARG A 171 -4.78 -16.25 5.22
CA ARG A 171 -5.55 -17.22 6.03
C ARG A 171 -6.78 -16.61 6.66
N SER A 172 -6.68 -15.38 7.18
CA SER A 172 -7.83 -14.67 7.74
C SER A 172 -8.87 -14.36 6.67
N SER A 173 -8.44 -13.91 5.49
CA SER A 173 -9.35 -13.66 4.36
C SER A 173 -10.05 -14.94 3.88
N ALA A 174 -9.33 -16.07 3.84
CA ALA A 174 -9.92 -17.38 3.53
C ALA A 174 -10.99 -17.80 4.57
N ALA A 175 -10.70 -17.60 5.87
CA ALA A 175 -11.65 -17.89 6.93
C ALA A 175 -12.88 -16.99 6.90
N LEU A 176 -12.70 -15.71 6.54
CA LEU A 176 -13.83 -14.77 6.34
C LEU A 176 -14.69 -15.16 5.12
N ALA A 177 -14.05 -15.61 4.02
CA ALA A 177 -14.77 -16.13 2.87
C ALA A 177 -15.55 -17.42 3.23
N ALA A 178 -14.95 -18.32 4.01
CA ALA A 178 -15.65 -19.50 4.54
C ALA A 178 -16.85 -19.12 5.42
N PHE A 179 -16.70 -18.08 6.26
CA PHE A 179 -17.83 -17.53 7.04
C PHE A 179 -18.94 -17.03 6.12
N GLN A 180 -18.59 -16.28 5.08
CA GLN A 180 -19.55 -15.77 4.08
C GLN A 180 -20.31 -16.91 3.38
N LEU A 181 -19.65 -18.05 3.18
CA LEU A 181 -20.25 -19.26 2.57
C LEU A 181 -21.06 -20.11 3.57
N GLY A 182 -21.11 -19.71 4.85
CA GLY A 182 -21.82 -20.46 5.90
C GLY A 182 -21.02 -21.62 6.50
N GLU A 183 -19.74 -21.77 6.15
CA GLU A 183 -18.85 -22.82 6.64
C GLU A 183 -18.26 -22.45 8.01
N LEU A 184 -19.14 -22.18 8.98
CA LEU A 184 -18.79 -21.56 10.27
C LEU A 184 -17.82 -22.39 11.11
N ALA A 185 -17.89 -23.73 11.01
CA ALA A 185 -17.02 -24.60 11.80
C ALA A 185 -15.58 -24.53 11.34
N GLU A 186 -15.34 -24.49 10.03
CA GLU A 186 -14.01 -24.36 9.44
C GLU A 186 -13.44 -22.97 9.69
N ALA A 187 -14.25 -21.93 9.47
CA ALA A 187 -13.85 -20.55 9.75
C ALA A 187 -13.44 -20.37 11.23
N GLU A 188 -14.21 -20.93 12.19
CA GLU A 188 -13.87 -20.87 13.62
C GLU A 188 -12.53 -21.56 13.91
N LEU A 189 -12.32 -22.74 13.35
CA LEU A 189 -11.09 -23.51 13.57
C LEU A 189 -9.87 -22.72 13.07
N GLU A 190 -9.93 -22.17 11.86
CA GLU A 190 -8.81 -21.40 11.29
C GLU A 190 -8.55 -20.09 12.05
N LEU A 191 -9.58 -19.33 12.41
CA LEU A 191 -9.41 -18.11 13.19
C LEU A 191 -8.81 -18.37 14.57
N ARG A 192 -9.21 -19.46 15.25
CA ARG A 192 -8.60 -19.89 16.53
C ARG A 192 -7.14 -20.29 16.35
N ASN A 193 -6.80 -20.98 15.25
CA ASN A 193 -5.44 -21.34 14.90
C ASN A 193 -4.56 -20.10 14.66
N LEU A 194 -5.10 -19.10 13.95
CA LEU A 194 -4.42 -17.83 13.70
C LEU A 194 -4.14 -17.08 15.01
N ILE A 195 -5.12 -16.95 15.89
CA ILE A 195 -4.96 -16.28 17.19
C ILE A 195 -3.95 -16.98 18.08
N ARG A 196 -3.91 -18.31 18.07
CA ARG A 196 -2.94 -19.11 18.84
C ARG A 196 -1.52 -18.88 18.33
N ARG A 197 -1.34 -18.76 16.99
CA ARG A 197 -0.03 -18.54 16.38
C ARG A 197 0.39 -17.05 16.42
N TYR A 198 -0.57 -16.15 16.28
CA TYR A 198 -0.37 -14.71 16.23
C TYR A 198 -1.31 -14.00 17.22
N PRO A 199 -0.98 -13.99 18.55
CA PRO A 199 -1.89 -13.49 19.59
C PRO A 199 -2.29 -12.02 19.44
N LEU A 200 -1.46 -11.20 18.77
CA LEU A 200 -1.68 -9.77 18.53
C LEU A 200 -2.30 -9.47 17.16
N PHE A 201 -2.82 -10.47 16.48
CA PHE A 201 -3.45 -10.29 15.17
C PHE A 201 -4.90 -9.86 15.32
N ALA A 202 -5.14 -8.55 15.31
CA ALA A 202 -6.45 -7.93 15.52
C ALA A 202 -7.52 -8.44 14.55
N ASP A 203 -7.15 -8.65 13.27
CA ASP A 203 -8.07 -9.10 12.22
C ASP A 203 -8.75 -10.44 12.58
N ALA A 204 -7.95 -11.45 12.95
CA ALA A 204 -8.50 -12.75 13.33
C ALA A 204 -9.35 -12.70 14.59
N ARG A 205 -9.01 -11.82 15.55
CA ARG A 205 -9.81 -11.62 16.77
C ARG A 205 -11.15 -10.97 16.47
N ALA A 206 -11.16 -9.91 15.66
CA ALA A 206 -12.40 -9.24 15.24
C ALA A 206 -13.29 -10.19 14.40
N ALA A 207 -12.68 -10.95 13.48
CA ALA A 207 -13.38 -11.96 12.69
C ALA A 207 -13.98 -13.07 13.57
N LEU A 208 -13.22 -13.56 14.56
CA LEU A 208 -13.71 -14.55 15.50
C LEU A 208 -14.83 -13.99 16.39
N THR A 209 -14.77 -12.71 16.78
CA THR A 209 -15.87 -12.04 17.50
C THR A 209 -17.17 -12.12 16.71
N ALA A 210 -17.14 -11.71 15.45
CA ALA A 210 -18.31 -11.76 14.55
C ALA A 210 -18.88 -13.18 14.43
N LEU A 211 -18.01 -14.16 14.23
CA LEU A 211 -18.38 -15.57 14.07
C LEU A 211 -18.96 -16.16 15.34
N LEU A 212 -18.35 -15.92 16.50
CA LEU A 212 -18.83 -16.40 17.80
C LEU A 212 -20.18 -15.80 18.17
N TRP A 213 -20.37 -14.51 17.86
CA TRP A 213 -21.65 -13.84 18.01
C TRP A 213 -22.74 -14.54 17.19
N GLU A 214 -22.52 -14.80 15.92
CA GLU A 214 -23.47 -15.51 15.05
C GLU A 214 -23.79 -16.93 15.56
N LYS A 215 -22.84 -17.56 16.28
CA LYS A 215 -23.02 -18.86 16.92
C LYS A 215 -23.64 -18.80 18.33
N GLY A 216 -24.08 -17.62 18.80
CA GLY A 216 -24.66 -17.41 20.12
C GLY A 216 -23.68 -17.54 21.30
N LYS A 217 -22.36 -17.47 21.04
CA LYS A 217 -21.31 -17.59 22.08
C LYS A 217 -20.89 -16.20 22.57
N ALA A 218 -21.83 -15.44 23.15
CA ALA A 218 -21.65 -14.02 23.49
C ALA A 218 -20.42 -13.75 24.37
N GLY A 219 -20.21 -14.48 25.46
CA GLY A 219 -19.06 -14.24 26.36
C GLY A 219 -17.69 -14.48 25.71
N GLU A 220 -17.59 -15.46 24.79
CA GLU A 220 -16.35 -15.64 24.01
C GLU A 220 -16.18 -14.51 22.99
N ALA A 221 -17.27 -14.02 22.38
CA ALA A 221 -17.25 -12.88 21.46
C ALA A 221 -16.74 -11.61 22.15
N GLU A 222 -17.28 -11.28 23.33
CA GLU A 222 -16.88 -10.14 24.17
C GLU A 222 -15.37 -10.19 24.50
N SER A 223 -14.88 -11.35 24.92
CA SER A 223 -13.46 -11.52 25.26
C SER A 223 -12.53 -11.29 24.05
N ASN A 224 -12.93 -11.78 22.87
CA ASN A 224 -12.14 -11.56 21.65
C ASN A 224 -12.23 -10.11 21.16
N TRP A 225 -13.41 -9.48 21.32
CA TRP A 225 -13.58 -8.07 20.96
C TRP A 225 -12.77 -7.14 21.83
N ALA A 226 -12.75 -7.35 23.14
CA ALA A 226 -11.93 -6.55 24.05
C ALA A 226 -10.46 -6.54 23.62
N ALA A 227 -9.93 -7.71 23.20
CA ALA A 227 -8.57 -7.80 22.68
C ALA A 227 -8.44 -7.16 21.28
N ALA A 228 -9.38 -7.37 20.36
CA ALA A 228 -9.31 -6.82 19.01
C ALA A 228 -9.34 -5.29 19.01
N SER A 229 -10.28 -4.69 19.74
CA SER A 229 -10.48 -3.24 19.82
C SER A 229 -9.33 -2.52 20.51
N GLY A 230 -8.66 -3.19 21.44
CA GLY A 230 -7.44 -2.68 22.09
C GLY A 230 -6.21 -2.73 21.19
N LEU A 231 -6.17 -3.65 20.24
CA LEU A 231 -5.07 -3.77 19.27
C LEU A 231 -5.23 -2.82 18.09
N ASP A 232 -6.46 -2.66 17.59
CA ASP A 232 -6.74 -1.78 16.45
C ASP A 232 -8.19 -1.30 16.48
N SER A 233 -8.39 -0.02 16.74
CA SER A 233 -9.72 0.60 16.85
C SER A 233 -10.47 0.71 15.52
N ARG A 234 -9.78 0.56 14.38
CA ARG A 234 -10.42 0.65 13.04
C ARG A 234 -11.44 -0.43 12.78
N TYR A 235 -11.40 -1.56 13.51
CA TYR A 235 -12.42 -2.61 13.39
C TYR A 235 -13.83 -2.19 13.85
N ARG A 236 -13.99 -0.94 14.36
CA ARG A 236 -15.29 -0.30 14.61
C ARG A 236 -15.85 0.42 13.38
N ASP A 237 -15.03 0.69 12.39
CA ASP A 237 -15.41 1.37 11.14
C ASP A 237 -15.81 0.35 10.08
N PHE A 238 -17.13 0.23 9.86
CA PHE A 238 -17.67 -0.75 8.91
C PHE A 238 -17.37 -0.39 7.45
N ASN A 239 -17.23 0.90 7.13
CA ASN A 239 -16.83 1.31 5.79
C ASN A 239 -15.38 0.90 5.54
N TRP A 240 -14.51 1.11 6.51
CA TRP A 240 -13.13 0.64 6.41
C TRP A 240 -13.05 -0.89 6.27
N LEU A 241 -13.89 -1.65 6.98
CA LEU A 241 -13.95 -3.11 6.85
C LEU A 241 -14.37 -3.56 5.45
N LEU A 242 -15.39 -2.91 4.87
CA LEU A 242 -15.91 -3.27 3.55
C LEU A 242 -14.98 -2.78 2.42
N GLU A 243 -14.55 -1.52 2.46
CA GLU A 243 -13.89 -0.86 1.33
C GLU A 243 -12.38 -1.04 1.34
N VAL A 244 -11.76 -1.01 2.52
CA VAL A 244 -10.29 -1.06 2.65
C VAL A 244 -9.83 -2.46 3.03
N ARG A 245 -10.40 -3.04 4.10
CA ARG A 245 -10.02 -4.39 4.56
C ARG A 245 -10.68 -5.48 3.71
N ARG A 246 -11.77 -5.14 3.01
CA ARG A 246 -12.53 -6.01 2.10
C ARG A 246 -13.07 -7.28 2.77
N TRP A 247 -13.60 -7.08 3.97
CA TRP A 247 -14.33 -8.15 4.62
C TRP A 247 -15.62 -8.47 3.85
N PRO A 248 -16.03 -9.74 3.78
CA PRO A 248 -17.32 -10.12 3.23
C PRO A 248 -18.49 -9.50 4.01
N PRO A 249 -19.64 -9.27 3.36
CA PRO A 249 -20.79 -8.61 3.99
C PRO A 249 -21.33 -9.31 5.24
N LEU A 250 -21.44 -10.66 5.25
CA LEU A 250 -22.01 -11.37 6.41
C LEU A 250 -21.16 -11.25 7.68
N PRO A 251 -19.82 -11.44 7.65
CA PRO A 251 -18.97 -11.14 8.79
C PRO A 251 -19.07 -9.71 9.31
N VAL A 252 -19.14 -8.71 8.40
CA VAL A 252 -19.32 -7.30 8.79
C VAL A 252 -20.67 -7.10 9.48
N LEU A 253 -21.75 -7.63 8.93
CA LEU A 253 -23.08 -7.54 9.52
C LEU A 253 -23.15 -8.22 10.90
N ALA A 254 -22.51 -9.37 11.08
CA ALA A 254 -22.45 -10.07 12.36
C ALA A 254 -21.69 -9.24 13.42
N LEU A 255 -20.56 -8.63 13.04
CA LEU A 255 -19.82 -7.73 13.93
C LEU A 255 -20.63 -6.47 14.27
N GLN A 256 -21.35 -5.93 13.29
CA GLN A 256 -22.22 -4.77 13.52
C GLN A 256 -23.33 -5.07 14.53
N ARG A 257 -23.99 -6.21 14.40
CA ARG A 257 -25.03 -6.66 15.36
C ARG A 257 -24.46 -6.81 16.77
N PHE A 258 -23.29 -7.42 16.89
CA PHE A 258 -22.58 -7.53 18.16
C PHE A 258 -22.35 -6.16 18.81
N LEU A 259 -21.79 -5.20 18.05
CA LEU A 259 -21.47 -3.87 18.57
C LEU A 259 -22.69 -3.00 18.89
N GLN A 260 -23.80 -3.19 18.19
CA GLN A 260 -25.05 -2.46 18.48
C GLN A 260 -25.69 -2.89 19.80
N LEU A 261 -25.58 -4.16 20.18
CA LEU A 261 -26.09 -4.66 21.46
C LEU A 261 -25.18 -4.34 22.63
N ASP A 262 -23.85 -4.32 22.39
CA ASP A 262 -22.88 -3.88 23.39
C ASP A 262 -22.98 -2.37 23.71
N SER A 263 -23.44 -1.56 22.72
CA SER A 263 -23.69 -0.12 22.89
C SER A 263 -25.07 0.22 23.48
N GLY A 264 -26.00 -0.73 23.43
CA GLY A 264 -27.39 -0.57 23.88
C GLY A 264 -27.57 -1.02 25.33
N GLY A 265 -26.82 -0.44 26.27
CA GLY A 265 -26.91 -0.56 27.73
C GLY A 265 -27.79 -1.65 28.33
N ALA A 266 -27.35 -2.28 29.38
CA ALA A 266 -28.10 -3.24 30.17
C ALA A 266 -29.57 -2.85 30.30
N PRO A 267 -30.53 -3.79 30.15
CA PRO A 267 -31.93 -3.48 30.46
C PRO A 267 -32.00 -2.93 31.88
N ALA A 268 -32.56 -1.73 32.02
CA ALA A 268 -32.86 -1.16 33.32
C ALA A 268 -33.66 -2.19 34.11
N ALA A 269 -33.10 -2.59 35.26
CA ALA A 269 -33.73 -3.50 36.19
C ALA A 269 -34.98 -2.89 36.82
#